data_456548ae675874c8bfc72732f9079f7d
#
_entry.id   456548ae675874c8bfc72732f9079f7d
#
_cell.length_a   1.000
_cell.length_b   1.000
_cell.length_c   1.000
_cell.angle_alpha   90.00
_cell.angle_beta   90.00
_cell.angle_gamma   90.00
#
_symmetry.space_group_name_H-M   'P 1'
#
loop_
_entity.id
_entity.type
_entity.pdbx_description
1 polymer ?
#
loop_
_entity_poly.entity_id
_entity_poly.type
_entity_poly.pdbx_seq_one_letter_code
_entity_poly.pdbx_strand_id
1 'polypeptide(L)'
;GLFVAVVCVALLINGLLEVWGSYREHKTALIRIQHEQAEAAATKISQFIKEIENQVGWTTQLLWSAETIEQRRFDALRLLRQVPAITELAQVDASGKEQLRVSRLAMDVLGSGLDLSNEPKFTEAVKNKVYYGPVYFRRESEPYMTLSLAGTRRDAGVSIAEVNLKLIWDVVSRIKVGERGQAYV
;
A
#
# COMPACT_ATOMS: atom_id res chain seq x y z
N GLY A 1 -17.71 27.97 62.82
CA GLY A 1 -16.46 27.43 62.31
C GLY A 1 -16.47 26.06 61.68
N LEU A 2 -16.90 25.00 62.38
CA LEU A 2 -16.79 23.60 61.93
C LEU A 2 -17.63 23.27 60.64
N PHE A 3 -18.85 23.80 60.58
CA PHE A 3 -19.77 23.59 59.46
C PHE A 3 -19.22 24.16 58.14
N VAL A 4 -18.60 25.34 58.16
CA VAL A 4 -17.99 25.96 56.96
C VAL A 4 -16.77 25.15 56.48
N ALA A 5 -16.00 24.62 57.41
CA ALA A 5 -14.81 23.81 57.06
C ALA A 5 -15.25 22.49 56.34
N VAL A 6 -16.31 21.83 56.84
CA VAL A 6 -16.84 20.59 56.20
C VAL A 6 -17.42 20.86 54.81
N VAL A 7 -18.11 21.98 54.62
CA VAL A 7 -18.63 22.37 53.30
C VAL A 7 -17.50 22.68 52.34
N CYS A 8 -16.45 23.37 52.74
CA CYS A 8 -15.29 23.67 51.89
C CYS A 8 -14.53 22.38 51.49
N VAL A 9 -14.37 21.43 52.41
CA VAL A 9 -13.73 20.14 52.09
C VAL A 9 -14.55 19.34 51.14
N ALA A 10 -15.90 19.28 51.29
CA ALA A 10 -16.79 18.60 50.40
C ALA A 10 -16.75 19.18 48.97
N LEU A 11 -16.68 20.52 48.84
CA LEU A 11 -16.59 21.18 47.53
C LEU A 11 -15.21 20.93 46.87
N LEU A 12 -14.14 20.88 47.62
CA LEU A 12 -12.80 20.56 47.11
C LEU A 12 -12.74 19.11 46.59
N ILE A 13 -13.32 18.16 47.35
CA ILE A 13 -13.36 16.77 46.94
C ILE A 13 -14.21 16.60 45.66
N ASN A 14 -15.37 17.27 45.57
CA ASN A 14 -16.21 17.22 44.37
C ASN A 14 -15.48 17.84 43.16
N GLY A 15 -14.82 18.98 43.30
CA GLY A 15 -14.05 19.60 42.24
C GLY A 15 -12.88 18.73 41.75
N LEU A 16 -12.16 18.07 42.69
CA LEU A 16 -11.10 17.14 42.35
C LEU A 16 -11.63 15.88 41.56
N LEU A 17 -12.77 15.35 41.95
CA LEU A 17 -13.40 14.21 41.29
C LEU A 17 -13.88 14.57 39.88
N GLU A 18 -14.47 15.76 39.68
CA GLU A 18 -14.88 16.26 38.37
C GLU A 18 -13.69 16.47 37.43
N VAL A 19 -12.61 17.11 37.93
CA VAL A 19 -11.40 17.32 37.12
C VAL A 19 -10.77 15.99 36.76
N TRP A 20 -10.73 15.03 37.69
CA TRP A 20 -10.15 13.71 37.42
C TRP A 20 -10.98 12.87 36.44
N GLY A 21 -12.32 12.94 36.55
CA GLY A 21 -13.26 12.33 35.60
C GLY A 21 -13.14 12.90 34.20
N SER A 22 -13.16 14.22 34.07
CA SER A 22 -13.02 14.94 32.82
C SER A 22 -11.65 14.67 32.14
N TYR A 23 -10.57 14.61 32.90
CA TYR A 23 -9.25 14.29 32.36
C TYR A 23 -9.18 12.86 31.78
N ARG A 24 -9.81 11.89 32.44
CA ARG A 24 -9.90 10.50 31.94
C ARG A 24 -10.73 10.39 30.67
N GLU A 25 -11.88 11.04 30.63
CA GLU A 25 -12.76 11.03 29.43
C GLU A 25 -12.10 11.64 28.22
N HIS A 26 -11.42 12.77 28.36
CA HIS A 26 -10.68 13.41 27.27
C HIS A 26 -9.53 12.55 26.74
N LYS A 27 -8.80 11.87 27.61
CA LYS A 27 -7.71 10.97 27.19
C LYS A 27 -8.22 9.75 26.43
N THR A 28 -9.32 9.16 26.88
CA THR A 28 -9.94 8.00 26.22
C THR A 28 -10.55 8.38 24.87
N ALA A 29 -11.19 9.53 24.77
CA ALA A 29 -11.75 10.04 23.53
C ALA A 29 -10.66 10.32 22.47
N LEU A 30 -9.54 10.91 22.85
CA LEU A 30 -8.40 11.15 21.95
C LEU A 30 -7.80 9.86 21.42
N ILE A 31 -7.59 8.86 22.28
CA ILE A 31 -7.06 7.55 21.87
C ILE A 31 -8.02 6.86 20.90
N ARG A 32 -9.31 6.94 21.15
CA ARG A 32 -10.34 6.36 20.26
C ARG A 32 -10.35 7.03 18.88
N ILE A 33 -10.31 8.35 18.82
CA ILE A 33 -10.24 9.10 17.55
C ILE A 33 -8.99 8.72 16.77
N GLN A 34 -7.84 8.62 17.42
CA GLN A 34 -6.59 8.22 16.78
C GLN A 34 -6.66 6.79 16.24
N HIS A 35 -7.27 5.88 16.97
CA HIS A 35 -7.46 4.50 16.54
C HIS A 35 -8.39 4.41 15.32
N GLU A 36 -9.53 5.09 15.35
CA GLU A 36 -10.47 5.17 14.23
C GLU A 36 -9.82 5.78 12.96
N GLN A 37 -8.98 6.80 13.11
CA GLN A 37 -8.24 7.40 12.00
C GLN A 37 -7.18 6.45 11.42
N ALA A 38 -6.45 5.73 12.29
CA ALA A 38 -5.48 4.73 11.85
C ALA A 38 -6.12 3.56 11.11
N GLU A 39 -7.26 3.06 11.60
CA GLU A 39 -8.02 2.01 10.92
C GLU A 39 -8.57 2.48 9.56
N ALA A 40 -9.07 3.70 9.49
CA ALA A 40 -9.55 4.28 8.23
C ALA A 40 -8.41 4.42 7.21
N ALA A 41 -7.21 4.80 7.66
CA ALA A 41 -6.04 4.87 6.80
C ALA A 41 -5.60 3.49 6.32
N ALA A 42 -5.50 2.51 7.22
CA ALA A 42 -5.15 1.14 6.88
C ALA A 42 -6.13 0.55 5.85
N THR A 43 -7.42 0.82 6.03
CA THR A 43 -8.46 0.39 5.08
C THR A 43 -8.26 1.03 3.70
N LYS A 44 -7.99 2.33 3.63
CA LYS A 44 -7.74 3.02 2.35
C LYS A 44 -6.50 2.51 1.65
N ILE A 45 -5.41 2.25 2.39
CA ILE A 45 -4.18 1.66 1.85
C ILE A 45 -4.47 0.26 1.29
N SER A 46 -5.14 -0.57 2.07
CA SER A 46 -5.51 -1.93 1.65
C SER A 46 -6.38 -1.92 0.39
N GLN A 47 -7.39 -1.06 0.33
CA GLN A 47 -8.25 -0.92 -0.84
C GLN A 47 -7.48 -0.46 -2.08
N PHE A 48 -6.57 0.50 -1.94
CA PHE A 48 -5.76 0.98 -3.04
C PHE A 48 -4.83 -0.12 -3.59
N ILE A 49 -4.13 -0.84 -2.73
CA ILE A 49 -3.27 -1.96 -3.15
C ILE A 49 -4.10 -3.06 -3.81
N LYS A 50 -5.27 -3.38 -3.26
CA LYS A 50 -6.17 -4.38 -3.81
C LYS A 50 -6.73 -3.99 -5.18
N GLU A 51 -7.03 -2.72 -5.38
CA GLU A 51 -7.46 -2.22 -6.69
C GLU A 51 -6.35 -2.37 -7.72
N ILE A 52 -5.12 -1.99 -7.39
CA ILE A 52 -3.97 -2.19 -8.29
C ILE A 52 -3.75 -3.68 -8.59
N GLU A 53 -3.83 -4.53 -7.57
CA GLU A 53 -3.74 -5.99 -7.72
C GLU A 53 -4.78 -6.51 -8.73
N ASN A 54 -6.03 -6.07 -8.60
CA ASN A 54 -7.10 -6.45 -9.52
C ASN A 54 -6.80 -5.99 -10.95
N GLN A 55 -6.36 -4.75 -11.14
CA GLN A 55 -6.05 -4.20 -12.47
C GLN A 55 -4.88 -4.95 -13.14
N VAL A 56 -3.82 -5.22 -12.39
CA VAL A 56 -2.68 -6.02 -12.87
C VAL A 56 -3.10 -7.47 -13.14
N GLY A 57 -3.94 -8.04 -12.28
CA GLY A 57 -4.47 -9.41 -12.41
C GLY A 57 -5.25 -9.61 -13.68
N TRP A 58 -6.14 -8.70 -14.03
CA TRP A 58 -6.87 -8.74 -15.30
C TRP A 58 -5.93 -8.75 -16.51
N THR A 59 -4.95 -7.87 -16.49
CA THR A 59 -3.93 -7.78 -17.53
C THR A 59 -3.12 -9.08 -17.63
N THR A 60 -2.75 -9.67 -16.51
CA THR A 60 -1.99 -10.93 -16.46
C THR A 60 -2.77 -12.10 -17.02
N GLN A 61 -4.06 -12.21 -16.74
CA GLN A 61 -4.91 -13.31 -17.22
C GLN A 61 -5.17 -13.25 -18.73
N LEU A 62 -5.36 -12.06 -19.26
CA LEU A 62 -5.66 -11.86 -20.68
C LEU A 62 -4.44 -12.06 -21.61
N LEU A 63 -3.26 -11.75 -21.10
CA LEU A 63 -2.08 -11.56 -21.93
C LEU A 63 -1.29 -12.83 -22.28
N TRP A 64 -1.52 -13.96 -21.61
CA TRP A 64 -0.67 -15.14 -21.77
C TRP A 64 -1.19 -16.18 -22.75
N SER A 65 -2.44 -16.07 -23.23
CA SER A 65 -3.09 -17.21 -23.87
C SER A 65 -3.01 -17.29 -25.39
N ALA A 66 -2.74 -16.23 -26.12
CA ALA A 66 -2.66 -16.26 -27.59
C ALA A 66 -2.15 -14.98 -28.26
N GLU A 67 -1.72 -13.95 -27.51
CA GLU A 67 -1.44 -12.65 -28.10
C GLU A 67 0.03 -12.46 -28.46
N THR A 68 0.26 -11.70 -29.53
CA THR A 68 1.62 -11.30 -29.92
C THR A 68 2.24 -10.40 -28.88
N ILE A 69 3.56 -10.33 -28.82
CA ILE A 69 4.28 -9.46 -27.90
C ILE A 69 3.91 -7.98 -28.09
N GLU A 70 3.58 -7.57 -29.30
CA GLU A 70 3.11 -6.21 -29.60
C GLU A 70 1.74 -5.93 -28.99
N GLN A 71 0.81 -6.88 -29.05
CA GLN A 71 -0.50 -6.75 -28.40
C GLN A 71 -0.34 -6.66 -26.88
N ARG A 72 0.48 -7.52 -26.30
CA ARG A 72 0.80 -7.47 -24.85
C ARG A 72 1.42 -6.15 -24.44
N ARG A 73 2.31 -5.60 -25.25
CA ARG A 73 2.90 -4.26 -25.05
C ARG A 73 1.83 -3.18 -25.06
N PHE A 74 0.92 -3.23 -26.03
CA PHE A 74 -0.18 -2.26 -26.13
C PHE A 74 -1.08 -2.28 -24.90
N ASP A 75 -1.46 -3.47 -24.41
CA ASP A 75 -2.30 -3.63 -23.24
C ASP A 75 -1.58 -3.22 -21.95
N ALA A 76 -0.29 -3.52 -21.83
CA ALA A 76 0.54 -3.04 -20.72
C ALA A 76 0.63 -1.52 -20.70
N LEU A 77 0.84 -0.87 -21.84
CA LEU A 77 0.84 0.60 -21.93
C LEU A 77 -0.53 1.20 -21.62
N ARG A 78 -1.62 0.51 -22.02
CA ARG A 78 -2.98 0.92 -21.65
C ARG A 78 -3.18 0.86 -20.13
N LEU A 79 -2.73 -0.21 -19.47
CA LEU A 79 -2.78 -0.33 -18.02
C LEU A 79 -2.01 0.80 -17.34
N LEU A 80 -0.80 1.09 -17.78
CA LEU A 80 -0.03 2.20 -17.23
C LEU A 80 -0.77 3.54 -17.36
N ARG A 81 -1.48 3.78 -18.47
CA ARG A 81 -2.28 5.00 -18.64
C ARG A 81 -3.50 5.05 -17.71
N GLN A 82 -4.16 3.91 -17.50
CA GLN A 82 -5.35 3.81 -16.65
C GLN A 82 -5.03 3.89 -15.15
N VAL A 83 -3.87 3.35 -14.74
CA VAL A 83 -3.44 3.29 -13.34
C VAL A 83 -2.16 4.10 -13.15
N PRO A 84 -2.27 5.40 -12.86
CA PRO A 84 -1.09 6.29 -12.74
C PRO A 84 -0.08 5.86 -11.67
N ALA A 85 -0.52 5.12 -10.66
CA ALA A 85 0.36 4.60 -9.62
C ALA A 85 1.34 3.53 -10.12
N ILE A 86 1.01 2.81 -11.20
CA ILE A 86 1.92 1.85 -11.82
C ILE A 86 2.88 2.62 -12.73
N THR A 87 4.16 2.58 -12.41
CA THR A 87 5.21 3.26 -13.18
C THR A 87 5.93 2.35 -14.15
N GLU A 88 5.94 1.05 -13.87
CA GLU A 88 6.56 0.03 -14.70
C GLU A 88 5.79 -1.28 -14.58
N LEU A 89 5.69 -2.01 -15.69
CA LEU A 89 5.14 -3.36 -15.74
C LEU A 89 6.09 -4.25 -16.53
N ALA A 90 6.56 -5.31 -15.91
CA ALA A 90 7.33 -6.37 -16.56
C ALA A 90 6.49 -7.65 -16.63
N GLN A 91 6.66 -8.39 -17.71
CA GLN A 91 6.07 -9.71 -17.88
C GLN A 91 7.18 -10.74 -18.03
N VAL A 92 7.11 -11.73 -17.17
CA VAL A 92 8.11 -12.80 -17.03
C VAL A 92 7.43 -14.11 -17.36
N ASP A 93 8.03 -14.94 -18.19
CA ASP A 93 7.47 -16.25 -18.55
C ASP A 93 7.56 -17.26 -17.38
N ALA A 94 6.99 -18.45 -17.58
CA ALA A 94 6.98 -19.50 -16.58
C ALA A 94 8.39 -20.00 -16.18
N SER A 95 9.39 -19.74 -17.01
CA SER A 95 10.80 -20.09 -16.71
C SER A 95 11.55 -18.99 -15.95
N GLY A 96 10.92 -17.85 -15.70
CA GLY A 96 11.53 -16.71 -15.02
C GLY A 96 12.29 -15.75 -15.95
N LYS A 97 12.07 -15.84 -17.27
CA LYS A 97 12.71 -14.95 -18.23
C LYS A 97 11.80 -13.77 -18.60
N GLU A 98 12.34 -12.55 -18.51
CA GLU A 98 11.62 -11.33 -18.88
C GLU A 98 11.37 -11.30 -20.39
N GLN A 99 10.11 -11.17 -20.76
CA GLN A 99 9.65 -11.10 -22.15
C GLN A 99 9.33 -9.67 -22.59
N LEU A 100 8.84 -8.85 -21.65
CA LEU A 100 8.38 -7.50 -21.91
C LEU A 100 8.59 -6.66 -20.66
N ARG A 101 9.03 -5.41 -20.83
CA ARG A 101 8.98 -4.39 -19.80
C ARG A 101 8.56 -3.07 -20.42
N VAL A 102 7.49 -2.48 -19.90
CA VAL A 102 7.04 -1.13 -20.25
C VAL A 102 7.17 -0.22 -19.06
N SER A 103 7.63 1.00 -19.28
CA SER A 103 7.93 1.94 -18.20
C SER A 103 7.51 3.36 -18.58
N ARG A 104 7.05 4.13 -17.59
CA ARG A 104 6.86 5.58 -17.73
C ARG A 104 8.17 6.35 -17.62
N LEU A 105 9.19 5.73 -17.06
CA LEU A 105 10.44 6.36 -16.65
C LEU A 105 11.63 5.99 -17.52
N ALA A 106 11.43 4.98 -18.38
CA ALA A 106 12.47 4.45 -19.25
C ALA A 106 11.88 3.97 -20.57
N MET A 107 12.72 3.59 -21.52
CA MET A 107 12.28 2.99 -22.77
C MET A 107 11.73 1.58 -22.54
N ASP A 108 10.75 1.21 -23.36
CA ASP A 108 10.21 -0.16 -23.36
C ASP A 108 11.31 -1.14 -23.81
N VAL A 109 11.28 -2.33 -23.21
CA VAL A 109 12.20 -3.41 -23.51
C VAL A 109 11.40 -4.65 -23.94
N LEU A 110 11.71 -5.18 -25.11
CA LEU A 110 11.08 -6.38 -25.66
C LEU A 110 12.13 -7.50 -25.69
N GLY A 111 11.78 -8.66 -25.11
CA GLY A 111 12.61 -9.87 -25.22
C GLY A 111 13.99 -9.72 -24.61
N SER A 112 14.14 -9.03 -23.47
CA SER A 112 15.45 -8.88 -22.80
C SER A 112 16.05 -10.22 -22.40
N GLY A 113 15.17 -11.21 -22.09
CA GLY A 113 15.60 -12.51 -21.58
C GLY A 113 16.28 -12.46 -20.20
N LEU A 114 16.14 -11.32 -19.49
CA LEU A 114 16.67 -11.17 -18.14
C LEU A 114 16.14 -12.27 -17.23
N ASP A 115 17.03 -12.98 -16.55
CA ASP A 115 16.69 -14.09 -15.69
C ASP A 115 16.30 -13.60 -14.29
N LEU A 116 15.03 -13.73 -13.97
CA LEU A 116 14.45 -13.39 -12.68
C LEU A 116 14.02 -14.64 -11.88
N SER A 117 14.37 -15.85 -12.36
CA SER A 117 13.91 -17.12 -11.78
C SER A 117 14.28 -17.31 -10.30
N ASN A 118 15.34 -16.66 -9.83
CA ASN A 118 15.79 -16.70 -8.44
C ASN A 118 15.38 -15.46 -7.61
N GLU A 119 14.73 -14.48 -8.23
CA GLU A 119 14.31 -13.27 -7.55
C GLU A 119 13.05 -13.50 -6.72
N PRO A 120 12.95 -12.96 -5.49
CA PRO A 120 11.76 -13.10 -4.65
C PRO A 120 10.46 -12.66 -5.35
N LYS A 121 10.52 -11.59 -6.15
CA LYS A 121 9.38 -11.09 -6.93
C LYS A 121 8.83 -12.09 -7.94
N PHE A 122 9.61 -13.08 -8.35
CA PHE A 122 9.16 -14.20 -9.18
C PHE A 122 8.83 -15.42 -8.32
N THR A 123 9.75 -15.90 -7.50
CA THR A 123 9.60 -17.15 -6.75
C THR A 123 8.43 -17.12 -5.78
N GLU A 124 8.28 -16.03 -5.03
CA GLU A 124 7.19 -15.87 -4.07
C GLU A 124 5.82 -15.66 -4.77
N ALA A 125 5.80 -14.96 -5.92
CA ALA A 125 4.57 -14.82 -6.70
C ALA A 125 4.11 -16.18 -7.27
N VAL A 126 5.00 -17.01 -7.78
CA VAL A 126 4.67 -18.35 -8.26
C VAL A 126 4.10 -19.20 -7.13
N LYS A 127 4.72 -19.14 -5.95
CA LYS A 127 4.33 -19.92 -4.75
C LYS A 127 2.99 -19.48 -4.16
N ASN A 128 2.82 -18.17 -3.96
CA ASN A 128 1.72 -17.61 -3.20
C ASN A 128 0.64 -16.93 -4.08
N LYS A 129 0.81 -16.91 -5.40
CA LYS A 129 0.01 -16.21 -6.41
C LYS A 129 0.21 -14.70 -6.43
N VAL A 130 0.45 -14.09 -5.29
CA VAL A 130 0.71 -12.66 -5.13
C VAL A 130 1.95 -12.48 -4.26
N TYR A 131 2.79 -11.52 -4.61
CA TYR A 131 3.91 -11.07 -3.80
C TYR A 131 3.87 -9.57 -3.64
N TYR A 132 3.95 -9.12 -2.40
CA TYR A 132 4.11 -7.71 -2.03
C TYR A 132 5.54 -7.51 -1.55
N GLY A 133 6.33 -6.77 -2.34
CA GLY A 133 7.71 -6.47 -1.99
C GLY A 133 7.80 -5.44 -0.85
N PRO A 134 8.97 -5.33 -0.22
CA PRO A 134 9.20 -4.28 0.76
C PRO A 134 9.14 -2.90 0.11
N VAL A 135 8.74 -1.91 0.89
CA VAL A 135 8.78 -0.50 0.46
C VAL A 135 10.23 -0.06 0.34
N TYR A 136 10.56 0.57 -0.78
CA TYR A 136 11.87 1.17 -1.03
C TYR A 136 11.71 2.59 -1.58
N PHE A 137 12.76 3.41 -1.45
CA PHE A 137 12.71 4.80 -1.89
C PHE A 137 13.53 5.00 -3.14
N ARG A 138 12.93 5.64 -4.15
CA ARG A 138 13.65 6.18 -5.31
C ARG A 138 13.88 7.67 -5.10
N ARG A 139 15.03 8.19 -5.54
CA ARG A 139 15.38 9.62 -5.44
C ARG A 139 15.16 10.19 -4.03
N GLU A 140 15.52 9.41 -3.01
CA GLU A 140 15.49 9.77 -1.59
C GLU A 140 14.10 10.09 -0.99
N SER A 141 13.06 10.30 -1.79
CA SER A 141 11.77 10.79 -1.29
C SER A 141 10.54 10.11 -1.87
N GLU A 142 10.67 9.29 -2.90
CA GLU A 142 9.53 8.65 -3.54
C GLU A 142 9.41 7.18 -3.10
N PRO A 143 8.36 6.83 -2.30
CA PRO A 143 8.16 5.46 -1.87
C PRO A 143 7.58 4.60 -3.01
N TYR A 144 8.18 3.44 -3.23
CA TYR A 144 7.77 2.44 -4.21
C TYR A 144 7.63 1.07 -3.57
N MET A 145 6.80 0.25 -4.18
CA MET A 145 6.64 -1.16 -3.82
C MET A 145 6.53 -1.99 -5.09
N THR A 146 7.15 -3.17 -5.08
CA THR A 146 6.95 -4.17 -6.12
C THR A 146 5.72 -5.00 -5.80
N LEU A 147 4.82 -5.15 -6.76
CA LEU A 147 3.67 -6.03 -6.72
C LEU A 147 3.79 -7.05 -7.84
N SER A 148 3.85 -8.33 -7.50
CA SER A 148 3.94 -9.39 -8.50
C SER A 148 2.74 -10.32 -8.42
N LEU A 149 2.20 -10.68 -9.58
CA LEU A 149 1.05 -11.56 -9.73
C LEU A 149 1.37 -12.69 -10.70
N ALA A 150 1.24 -13.93 -10.23
CA ALA A 150 1.32 -15.10 -11.08
C ALA A 150 -0.02 -15.38 -11.74
N GLY A 151 0.01 -15.78 -13.02
CA GLY A 151 -1.16 -16.27 -13.70
C GLY A 151 -1.73 -17.54 -13.10
N THR A 152 -3.00 -17.81 -13.35
CA THR A 152 -3.71 -18.98 -12.79
C THR A 152 -3.33 -20.30 -13.46
N ARG A 153 -2.87 -20.26 -14.71
CA ARG A 153 -2.45 -21.44 -15.48
C ARG A 153 -1.00 -21.80 -15.15
N ARG A 154 -0.65 -23.07 -15.30
CA ARG A 154 0.72 -23.57 -15.03
C ARG A 154 1.77 -22.99 -15.97
N ASP A 155 1.37 -22.66 -17.20
CA ASP A 155 2.20 -22.05 -18.24
C ASP A 155 2.17 -20.51 -18.19
N ALA A 156 1.32 -19.95 -17.34
CA ALA A 156 1.25 -18.52 -17.17
C ALA A 156 2.48 -18.03 -16.39
N GLY A 157 3.05 -16.94 -16.86
CA GLY A 157 4.16 -16.30 -16.20
C GLY A 157 3.72 -15.42 -15.03
N VAL A 158 4.56 -14.45 -14.71
CA VAL A 158 4.37 -13.48 -13.63
C VAL A 158 4.37 -12.07 -14.22
N SER A 159 3.39 -11.27 -13.85
CA SER A 159 3.42 -9.82 -14.08
C SER A 159 3.96 -9.12 -12.85
N ILE A 160 4.96 -8.27 -13.04
CA ILE A 160 5.67 -7.55 -11.99
C ILE A 160 5.43 -6.06 -12.21
N ALA A 161 4.73 -5.41 -11.29
CA ALA A 161 4.44 -3.98 -11.32
C ALA A 161 5.25 -3.23 -10.27
N GLU A 162 5.83 -2.10 -10.66
CA GLU A 162 6.41 -1.14 -9.73
C GLU A 162 5.39 -0.05 -9.45
N VAL A 163 4.97 0.04 -8.20
CA VAL A 163 3.89 0.91 -7.73
C VAL A 163 4.45 2.08 -6.96
N ASN A 164 4.14 3.30 -7.41
CA ASN A 164 4.45 4.53 -6.68
C ASN A 164 3.42 4.74 -5.58
N LEU A 165 3.87 4.74 -4.34
CA LEU A 165 3.03 4.90 -3.15
C LEU A 165 2.80 6.36 -2.74
N LYS A 166 3.25 7.34 -3.54
CA LYS A 166 3.13 8.76 -3.20
C LYS A 166 1.68 9.18 -2.94
N LEU A 167 0.73 8.66 -3.71
CA LEU A 167 -0.69 8.95 -3.49
C LEU A 167 -1.19 8.45 -2.12
N ILE A 168 -0.70 7.30 -1.67
CA ILE A 168 -1.00 6.78 -0.32
C ILE A 168 -0.27 7.60 0.73
N TRP A 169 0.98 7.94 0.49
CA TRP A 169 1.78 8.75 1.40
C TRP A 169 1.09 10.08 1.71
N ASP A 170 0.52 10.73 0.71
CA ASP A 170 -0.24 11.96 0.88
C ASP A 170 -1.51 11.74 1.73
N VAL A 171 -2.15 10.58 1.64
CA VAL A 171 -3.32 10.23 2.47
C VAL A 171 -2.89 9.95 3.91
N VAL A 172 -1.82 9.19 4.12
CA VAL A 172 -1.33 8.82 5.46
C VAL A 172 -0.70 10.00 6.18
N SER A 173 0.08 10.83 5.47
CA SER A 173 0.74 12.00 6.04
C SER A 173 -0.24 13.11 6.47
N ARG A 174 -1.45 13.14 5.90
CA ARG A 174 -2.52 14.06 6.32
C ARG A 174 -3.23 13.59 7.59
N ILE A 175 -3.03 12.35 8.01
CA ILE A 175 -3.52 11.86 9.29
C ILE A 175 -2.60 12.43 10.38
N LYS A 176 -2.93 13.63 10.84
CA LYS A 176 -2.22 14.24 11.97
C LYS A 176 -2.57 13.46 13.23
N VAL A 177 -1.64 12.66 13.69
CA VAL A 177 -1.69 12.00 15.00
C VAL A 177 -1.25 13.02 16.05
N GLY A 178 -2.14 13.97 16.38
CA GLY A 178 -1.85 15.03 17.37
C GLY A 178 -0.73 16.00 16.93
N GLU A 179 -0.47 17.05 17.71
CA GLU A 179 0.56 18.05 17.38
C GLU A 179 2.00 17.52 17.42
N ARG A 180 2.26 16.32 17.96
CA ARG A 180 3.59 15.70 18.10
C ARG A 180 3.64 14.21 17.71
N GLY A 181 2.58 13.67 17.10
CA GLY A 181 2.53 12.28 16.67
C GLY A 181 3.10 12.08 15.27
N GLN A 182 3.82 10.97 15.04
CA GLN A 182 4.26 10.51 13.73
C GLN A 182 3.56 9.20 13.40
N ALA A 183 3.02 9.08 12.19
CA ALA A 183 2.48 7.84 11.68
C ALA A 183 3.61 7.07 10.98
N TYR A 184 3.79 5.79 11.35
CA TYR A 184 4.69 4.85 10.67
C TYR A 184 3.85 3.89 9.82
N VAL A 185 4.29 3.65 8.59
CA VAL A 185 3.72 2.68 7.65
C VAL A 185 4.70 1.54 7.44
#